data_4c3797b24c9fa3f3eb4041c4dd90d531
#
_entry.id   4c3797b24c9fa3f3eb4041c4dd90d531
#
_cell.length_a   1.000
_cell.length_b   1.000
_cell.length_c   1.000
_cell.angle_alpha   90.00
_cell.angle_beta   90.00
_cell.angle_gamma   90.00
#
_symmetry.space_group_name_H-M   'P 1'
#
loop_
_entity.id
_entity.type
_entity.pdbx_description
1 polymer ?
#
loop_
_entity_poly.entity_id
_entity_poly.type
_entity_poly.pdbx_seq_one_letter_code
_entity_poly.pdbx_strand_id
1 'polypeptide(L)'
;MPRHISSLRSCATLLGVLIGVAIFAVGVIALGRAVENCLNASTISAEESAVRQILSDRMAVIQAAPGVPDPEKEFKINSNYGMVRLIQKSAPAELTEEDKTLLSGINLVTLTAQWQHAGVPQSKRIQFYVYRSG
;
A
#
# COMPACT_ATOMS: atom_id res chain seq x y z
N MET A 1 6.49 68.32 -13.34
CA MET A 1 6.06 67.05 -13.87
C MET A 1 6.14 65.90 -12.89
N PRO A 2 6.19 66.11 -11.56
CA PRO A 2 6.32 65.00 -10.61
C PRO A 2 5.11 64.10 -10.52
N ARG A 3 3.92 64.55 -11.00
CA ARG A 3 2.67 63.76 -10.89
C ARG A 3 2.65 62.53 -11.77
N HIS A 4 3.27 62.55 -12.97
CA HIS A 4 3.32 61.38 -13.84
C HIS A 4 4.22 60.26 -13.30
N ILE A 5 5.34 60.64 -12.73
CA ILE A 5 6.25 59.67 -12.11
C ILE A 5 5.65 59.03 -10.88
N SER A 6 4.95 59.80 -10.07
CA SER A 6 4.24 59.30 -8.88
C SER A 6 3.12 58.33 -9.24
N SER A 7 2.36 58.59 -10.29
CA SER A 7 1.28 57.72 -10.78
C SER A 7 1.83 56.40 -11.32
N LEU A 8 2.95 56.46 -12.09
CA LEU A 8 3.61 55.23 -12.61
C LEU A 8 4.19 54.36 -11.51
N ARG A 9 4.78 54.94 -10.47
CA ARG A 9 5.27 54.22 -9.31
C ARG A 9 4.13 53.54 -8.54
N SER A 10 3.00 54.21 -8.39
CA SER A 10 1.83 53.66 -7.72
C SER A 10 1.27 52.45 -8.49
N CYS A 11 1.17 52.53 -9.81
CA CYS A 11 0.73 51.43 -10.65
C CYS A 11 1.71 50.24 -10.59
N ALA A 12 3.02 50.49 -10.64
CA ALA A 12 4.06 49.44 -10.55
C ALA A 12 4.02 48.75 -9.19
N THR A 13 3.83 49.49 -8.10
CA THR A 13 3.72 48.94 -6.75
C THR A 13 2.47 48.05 -6.63
N LEU A 14 1.34 48.54 -7.12
CA LEU A 14 0.09 47.78 -7.10
C LEU A 14 0.18 46.50 -7.89
N LEU A 15 0.80 46.53 -9.07
CA LEU A 15 1.05 45.34 -9.90
C LEU A 15 1.97 44.35 -9.18
N GLY A 16 3.01 44.83 -8.53
CA GLY A 16 3.91 44.00 -7.73
C GLY A 16 3.23 43.30 -6.58
N VAL A 17 2.33 43.99 -5.88
CA VAL A 17 1.53 43.40 -4.79
C VAL A 17 0.60 42.31 -5.32
N LEU A 18 -0.08 42.58 -6.45
CA LEU A 18 -0.96 41.58 -7.07
C LEU A 18 -0.22 40.33 -7.51
N ILE A 19 0.94 40.47 -8.10
CA ILE A 19 1.79 39.34 -8.50
C ILE A 19 2.27 38.58 -7.25
N GLY A 20 2.70 39.28 -6.20
CA GLY A 20 3.11 38.65 -4.94
C GLY A 20 2.01 37.86 -4.29
N VAL A 21 0.80 38.38 -4.25
CA VAL A 21 -0.36 37.67 -3.69
C VAL A 21 -0.71 36.43 -4.53
N ALA A 22 -0.63 36.53 -5.86
CA ALA A 22 -0.89 35.42 -6.75
C ALA A 22 0.12 34.28 -6.55
N ILE A 23 1.40 34.59 -6.42
CA ILE A 23 2.47 33.60 -6.15
C ILE A 23 2.25 32.96 -4.79
N PHE A 24 1.93 33.75 -3.77
CA PHE A 24 1.66 33.24 -2.43
C PHE A 24 0.45 32.29 -2.42
N ALA A 25 -0.62 32.64 -3.10
CA ALA A 25 -1.82 31.79 -3.19
C ALA A 25 -1.49 30.43 -3.85
N VAL A 26 -0.72 30.44 -4.93
CA VAL A 26 -0.27 29.20 -5.59
C VAL A 26 0.60 28.36 -4.65
N GLY A 27 1.51 29.01 -3.91
CA GLY A 27 2.35 28.34 -2.94
C GLY A 27 1.58 27.65 -1.81
N VAL A 28 0.55 28.34 -1.28
CA VAL A 28 -0.33 27.80 -0.23
C VAL A 28 -1.11 26.58 -0.74
N ILE A 29 -1.65 26.65 -1.95
CA ILE A 29 -2.39 25.53 -2.56
C ILE A 29 -1.46 24.33 -2.78
N ALA A 30 -0.26 24.56 -3.28
CA ALA A 30 0.72 23.50 -3.51
C ALA A 30 1.12 22.83 -2.19
N LEU A 31 1.35 23.60 -1.14
CA LEU A 31 1.70 23.08 0.19
C LEU A 31 0.54 22.26 0.76
N GLY A 32 -0.69 22.73 0.63
CA GLY A 32 -1.87 22.01 1.09
C GLY A 32 -2.02 20.64 0.44
N ARG A 33 -1.79 20.56 -0.87
CA ARG A 33 -1.82 19.29 -1.61
C ARG A 33 -0.69 18.36 -1.19
N ALA A 34 0.51 18.88 -0.94
CA ALA A 34 1.64 18.09 -0.49
C ALA A 34 1.37 17.47 0.88
N VAL A 35 0.81 18.20 1.82
CA VAL A 35 0.43 17.72 3.14
C VAL A 35 -0.66 16.65 3.04
N GLU A 36 -1.66 16.85 2.22
CA GLU A 36 -2.74 15.90 2.00
C GLU A 36 -2.19 14.57 1.42
N ASN A 37 -1.31 14.65 0.44
CA ASN A 37 -0.68 13.47 -0.14
C ASN A 37 0.18 12.72 0.89
N CYS A 38 0.90 13.41 1.76
CA CYS A 38 1.67 12.80 2.83
C CYS A 38 0.77 12.09 3.84
N LEU A 39 -0.34 12.68 4.23
CA LEU A 39 -1.30 12.07 5.16
C LEU A 39 -1.91 10.80 4.56
N ASN A 40 -2.31 10.83 3.30
CA ASN A 40 -2.85 9.66 2.61
C ASN A 40 -1.81 8.54 2.51
N ALA A 41 -0.57 8.85 2.14
CA ALA A 41 0.51 7.87 2.07
C ALA A 41 0.80 7.26 3.45
N SER A 42 0.78 8.06 4.52
CA SER A 42 0.98 7.58 5.88
C SER A 42 -0.13 6.63 6.33
N THR A 43 -1.38 6.93 6.01
CA THR A 43 -2.54 6.07 6.33
C THR A 43 -2.45 4.74 5.59
N ILE A 44 -2.14 4.76 4.31
CA ILE A 44 -1.97 3.55 3.49
C ILE A 44 -0.82 2.71 4.04
N SER A 45 0.28 3.32 4.44
CA SER A 45 1.43 2.62 5.02
C SER A 45 1.07 1.93 6.34
N ALA A 46 0.26 2.57 7.19
CA ALA A 46 -0.21 1.98 8.45
C ALA A 46 -1.13 0.79 8.18
N GLU A 47 -2.04 0.90 7.22
CA GLU A 47 -2.93 -0.19 6.82
C GLU A 47 -2.13 -1.36 6.24
N GLU A 48 -1.17 -1.08 5.38
CA GLU A 48 -0.30 -2.12 4.81
C GLU A 48 0.50 -2.84 5.89
N SER A 49 0.98 -2.13 6.91
CA SER A 49 1.70 -2.73 8.03
C SER A 49 0.80 -3.68 8.82
N ALA A 50 -0.44 -3.28 9.07
CA ALA A 50 -1.43 -4.14 9.73
C ALA A 50 -1.73 -5.39 8.90
N VAL A 51 -1.89 -5.24 7.60
CA VAL A 51 -2.13 -6.36 6.67
C VAL A 51 -0.91 -7.29 6.61
N ARG A 52 0.30 -6.75 6.58
CA ARG A 52 1.54 -7.55 6.64
C ARG A 52 1.59 -8.39 7.90
N GLN A 53 1.18 -7.83 9.03
CA GLN A 53 1.15 -8.55 10.29
C GLN A 53 0.15 -9.71 10.22
N ILE A 54 -1.02 -9.49 9.64
CA ILE A 54 -2.02 -10.54 9.43
C ILE A 54 -1.46 -11.66 8.56
N LEU A 55 -0.81 -11.30 7.45
CA LEU A 55 -0.20 -12.27 6.54
C LEU A 55 0.93 -13.04 7.21
N SER A 56 1.76 -12.35 7.99
CA SER A 56 2.89 -12.95 8.70
C SER A 56 2.40 -13.93 9.78
N ASP A 57 1.39 -13.55 10.54
CA ASP A 57 0.78 -14.40 11.57
C ASP A 57 0.17 -15.66 10.93
N ARG A 58 -0.51 -15.52 9.81
CA ARG A 58 -1.10 -16.65 9.11
C ARG A 58 -0.03 -17.57 8.53
N MET A 59 1.04 -16.99 7.98
CA MET A 59 2.19 -17.77 7.49
C MET A 59 2.79 -18.60 8.60
N ALA A 60 2.98 -18.03 9.77
CA ALA A 60 3.52 -18.74 10.94
C ALA A 60 2.61 -19.90 11.36
N VAL A 61 1.29 -19.68 11.36
CA VAL A 61 0.32 -20.73 11.68
C VAL A 61 0.39 -21.88 10.66
N ILE A 62 0.48 -21.56 9.38
CA ILE A 62 0.57 -22.59 8.32
C ILE A 62 1.88 -23.37 8.42
N GLN A 63 2.98 -22.69 8.68
CA GLN A 63 4.28 -23.34 8.82
C GLN A 63 4.37 -24.23 10.06
N ALA A 64 3.68 -23.87 11.13
CA ALA A 64 3.64 -24.64 12.37
C ALA A 64 2.61 -25.76 12.34
N ALA A 65 1.59 -25.69 11.50
CA ALA A 65 0.53 -26.68 11.43
C ALA A 65 1.03 -27.99 10.83
N PRO A 66 0.60 -29.15 11.39
CA PRO A 66 0.93 -30.44 10.81
C PRO A 66 0.10 -30.69 9.54
N GLY A 67 0.66 -31.49 8.63
CA GLY A 67 -0.05 -31.91 7.42
C GLY A 67 0.08 -30.94 6.25
N VAL A 68 -0.58 -31.29 5.16
CA VAL A 68 -0.57 -30.50 3.92
C VAL A 68 -1.49 -29.30 4.06
N PRO A 69 -1.07 -28.09 3.64
CA PRO A 69 -1.95 -26.91 3.69
C PRO A 69 -3.22 -27.12 2.87
N ASP A 70 -4.32 -26.49 3.30
CA ASP A 70 -5.58 -26.56 2.58
C ASP A 70 -5.43 -25.96 1.18
N PRO A 71 -5.98 -26.63 0.12
CA PRO A 71 -5.84 -26.13 -1.24
C PRO A 71 -6.44 -24.75 -1.48
N GLU A 72 -7.54 -24.48 -0.81
CA GLU A 72 -8.20 -23.18 -0.91
C GLU A 72 -8.98 -22.91 0.38
N LYS A 73 -8.78 -21.74 0.95
CA LYS A 73 -9.47 -21.31 2.17
C LYS A 73 -9.58 -19.80 2.18
N GLU A 74 -10.71 -19.32 2.69
CA GLU A 74 -10.97 -17.88 2.80
C GLU A 74 -11.31 -17.51 4.23
N PHE A 75 -10.73 -16.42 4.70
CA PHE A 75 -10.99 -15.88 6.03
C PHE A 75 -11.40 -14.43 5.92
N LYS A 76 -12.30 -14.01 6.80
CA LYS A 76 -12.65 -12.60 6.97
C LYS A 76 -12.16 -12.16 8.34
N ILE A 77 -11.28 -11.15 8.34
CA ILE A 77 -10.66 -10.65 9.55
C ILE A 77 -11.06 -9.20 9.75
N ASN A 78 -11.63 -8.90 10.91
CA ASN A 78 -11.91 -7.52 11.28
C ASN A 78 -10.64 -6.87 11.82
N SER A 79 -10.19 -5.81 11.14
CA SER A 79 -9.07 -5.00 11.60
C SER A 79 -9.56 -3.63 12.04
N ASN A 80 -8.67 -2.84 12.66
CA ASN A 80 -8.98 -1.46 13.03
C ASN A 80 -9.29 -0.57 11.81
N TYR A 81 -8.89 -1.02 10.62
CA TYR A 81 -9.08 -0.29 9.36
C TYR A 81 -10.21 -0.86 8.51
N GLY A 82 -10.98 -1.80 9.03
CA GLY A 82 -12.08 -2.44 8.33
C GLY A 82 -11.88 -3.93 8.11
N MET A 83 -12.71 -4.51 7.27
CA MET A 83 -12.69 -5.94 6.97
C MET A 83 -11.56 -6.27 5.99
N VAL A 84 -10.74 -7.22 6.35
CA VAL A 84 -9.69 -7.77 5.49
C VAL A 84 -10.10 -9.18 5.08
N ARG A 85 -10.16 -9.42 3.79
CA ARG A 85 -10.44 -10.74 3.24
C ARG A 85 -9.12 -11.43 2.95
N LEU A 86 -8.87 -12.54 3.59
CA LEU A 86 -7.65 -13.32 3.44
C LEU A 86 -7.94 -14.58 2.65
N ILE A 87 -7.29 -14.74 1.50
CA ILE A 87 -7.47 -15.90 0.62
C ILE A 87 -6.19 -16.71 0.65
N GLN A 88 -6.33 -17.98 1.02
CA GLN A 88 -5.21 -18.94 1.03
C GLN A 88 -5.40 -19.91 -0.12
N LYS A 89 -4.38 -20.03 -0.96
CA LYS A 89 -4.33 -21.04 -2.01
C LYS A 89 -3.04 -21.84 -1.87
N SER A 90 -3.13 -23.13 -2.02
CA SER A 90 -2.00 -24.04 -1.92
C SER A 90 -2.02 -25.01 -3.10
N ALA A 91 -0.85 -25.23 -3.67
CA ALA A 91 -0.70 -26.17 -4.77
C ALA A 91 0.66 -26.86 -4.63
N PRO A 92 0.82 -28.12 -5.10
CA PRO A 92 2.11 -28.76 -5.14
C PRO A 92 3.08 -27.91 -5.97
N ALA A 93 4.26 -27.65 -5.43
CA ALA A 93 5.30 -26.95 -6.15
C ALA A 93 6.03 -27.92 -7.06
N GLU A 94 6.07 -27.61 -8.36
CA GLU A 94 6.82 -28.40 -9.34
C GLU A 94 8.29 -27.95 -9.34
N LEU A 95 9.01 -28.29 -8.28
CA LEU A 95 10.43 -28.01 -8.16
C LEU A 95 11.24 -29.21 -8.61
N THR A 96 12.27 -28.94 -9.38
CA THR A 96 13.15 -29.97 -9.95
C THR A 96 14.58 -29.74 -9.45
N GLU A 97 15.25 -30.77 -8.99
CA GLU A 97 16.67 -30.72 -8.68
C GLU A 97 17.51 -30.64 -9.95
N GLU A 98 18.82 -30.43 -9.80
CA GLU A 98 19.75 -30.36 -10.93
C GLU A 98 19.75 -31.61 -11.78
N ASP A 99 19.48 -32.77 -11.19
CA ASP A 99 19.38 -34.08 -11.88
C ASP A 99 18.00 -34.33 -12.49
N LYS A 100 17.13 -33.34 -12.53
CA LYS A 100 15.75 -33.38 -13.07
C LYS A 100 14.79 -34.27 -12.28
N THR A 101 15.11 -34.59 -11.04
CA THR A 101 14.18 -35.30 -10.15
C THR A 101 13.18 -34.34 -9.55
N LEU A 102 11.90 -34.64 -9.66
CA LEU A 102 10.87 -33.85 -9.02
C LEU A 102 10.91 -33.99 -7.50
N LEU A 103 10.99 -32.85 -6.82
CA LEU A 103 10.91 -32.84 -5.36
C LEU A 103 9.47 -32.99 -4.93
N SER A 104 9.20 -33.92 -4.03
CA SER A 104 7.87 -34.16 -3.48
C SER A 104 7.75 -33.60 -2.08
N GLY A 105 6.52 -33.32 -1.66
CA GLY A 105 6.24 -32.80 -0.32
C GLY A 105 6.41 -31.30 -0.16
N ILE A 106 6.70 -30.57 -1.23
CA ILE A 106 6.80 -29.13 -1.23
C ILE A 106 5.53 -28.53 -1.83
N ASN A 107 4.90 -27.65 -1.09
CA ASN A 107 3.70 -26.93 -1.53
C ASN A 107 3.98 -25.43 -1.59
N LEU A 108 3.54 -24.80 -2.65
CA LEU A 108 3.56 -23.35 -2.76
C LEU A 108 2.26 -22.81 -2.18
N VAL A 109 2.37 -22.01 -1.14
CA VAL A 109 1.23 -21.36 -0.51
C VAL A 109 1.20 -19.90 -0.89
N THR A 110 0.07 -19.44 -1.39
CA THR A 110 -0.16 -18.05 -1.73
C THR A 110 -1.20 -17.49 -0.79
N LEU A 111 -0.85 -16.45 -0.05
CA LEU A 111 -1.77 -15.70 0.79
C LEU A 111 -2.02 -14.35 0.17
N THR A 112 -3.28 -14.05 -0.10
CA THR A 112 -3.71 -12.77 -0.66
C THR A 112 -4.64 -12.09 0.33
N ALA A 113 -4.29 -10.87 0.74
CA ALA A 113 -5.13 -10.03 1.56
C ALA A 113 -5.78 -8.97 0.69
N GLN A 114 -7.09 -8.81 0.82
CA GLN A 114 -7.87 -7.81 0.10
C GLN A 114 -8.63 -6.95 1.11
N TRP A 115 -8.52 -5.65 0.95
CA TRP A 115 -9.24 -4.68 1.78
C TRP A 115 -9.56 -3.43 0.95
N GLN A 116 -10.28 -2.51 1.53
CA GLN A 116 -10.61 -1.25 0.89
C GLN A 116 -10.04 -0.08 1.68
N HIS A 117 -9.44 0.87 0.97
CA HIS A 117 -9.00 2.14 1.51
C HIS A 117 -9.79 3.25 0.82
N ALA A 118 -10.63 3.94 1.59
CA ALA A 118 -11.50 5.00 1.06
C ALA A 118 -12.34 4.55 -0.16
N GLY A 119 -12.85 3.32 -0.13
CA GLY A 119 -13.62 2.73 -1.23
C GLY A 119 -12.80 2.19 -2.39
N VAL A 120 -11.47 2.34 -2.35
CA VAL A 120 -10.58 1.82 -3.39
C VAL A 120 -10.06 0.45 -2.98
N PRO A 121 -10.23 -0.60 -3.82
CA PRO A 121 -9.72 -1.92 -3.51
C PRO A 121 -8.20 -1.95 -3.42
N GLN A 122 -7.69 -2.58 -2.38
CA GLN A 122 -6.27 -2.81 -2.18
C GLN A 122 -6.02 -4.30 -2.04
N SER A 123 -4.85 -4.76 -2.47
CA SER A 123 -4.48 -6.16 -2.28
C SER A 123 -2.98 -6.28 -2.01
N LYS A 124 -2.63 -7.29 -1.23
CA LYS A 124 -1.25 -7.66 -0.98
C LYS A 124 -1.14 -9.17 -0.97
N ARG A 125 -0.13 -9.68 -1.63
CA ARG A 125 0.09 -11.11 -1.78
C ARG A 125 1.49 -11.48 -1.32
N ILE A 126 1.59 -12.60 -0.60
CA ILE A 126 2.86 -13.25 -0.28
C ILE A 126 2.80 -14.69 -0.74
N GLN A 127 3.95 -15.22 -1.10
CA GLN A 127 4.10 -16.63 -1.48
C GLN A 127 5.25 -17.23 -0.70
N PHE A 128 5.07 -18.47 -0.25
CA PHE A 128 6.10 -19.20 0.46
C PHE A 128 5.95 -20.70 0.22
N TYR A 129 7.03 -21.42 0.45
CA TYR A 129 7.04 -22.86 0.30
C TYR A 129 6.89 -23.53 1.65
N VAL A 130 6.10 -24.59 1.69
CA VAL A 130 5.92 -25.42 2.88
C VAL A 130 6.33 -26.84 2.53
N TYR A 131 7.29 -27.37 3.28
CA TYR A 131 7.71 -28.76 3.14
C TYR A 131 6.99 -29.61 4.17
N ARG A 132 6.37 -30.68 3.71
CA ARG A 132 5.72 -31.68 4.55
C ARG A 132 6.11 -33.06 4.05
N SER A 133 6.82 -33.78 4.88
CA SER A 133 7.15 -35.16 4.61
C SER A 133 5.96 -36.07 4.94
N GLY A 134 5.44 -36.74 3.99
CA GLY A 134 4.37 -37.70 4.30
C GLY A 134 3.27 -37.82 3.51
#